data_9a2ac3e8a5fd5e01e84140666b11a34e
#
_entry.id   9a2ac3e8a5fd5e01e84140666b11a34e
#
_cell.length_a   1.000
_cell.length_b   1.000
_cell.length_c   1.000
_cell.angle_alpha   90.00
_cell.angle_beta   90.00
_cell.angle_gamma   90.00
#
_symmetry.space_group_name_H-M   'P 1'
#
loop_
_entity.id
_entity.type
_entity.pdbx_description
1 polymer ?
#
loop_
_entity_poly.entity_id
_entity_poly.type
_entity_poly.pdbx_seq_one_letter_code
_entity_poly.pdbx_strand_id
1 'polypeptide(L)'
;FFFFFTPDKRKEFCSKIATGSYDAIIIAQSQFQKIPISPEYQEKYIKAQIEELDKLLDSAEQNFTVRNIESSKKKLSVKLEKLQDSKRKDDVIYFDQLGVTKLIVDEAHYYKNLLLTTKMNNIAGINTSSNSKRAFDMFMKCQYMEENCRNKGIVFLTGTPVSNSMAEVYTMQRYLQLNT
;
A
#
# COMPACT_ATOMS: atom_id res chain seq x y z
N PHE A 1 23.68 15.10 1.48
CA PHE A 1 23.17 15.80 0.29
C PHE A 1 21.65 15.68 0.27
N PHE A 2 20.93 16.74 0.66
CA PHE A 2 19.48 16.83 0.47
C PHE A 2 19.20 17.10 -1.01
N PHE A 3 19.04 16.05 -1.80
CA PHE A 3 18.50 16.20 -3.15
C PHE A 3 17.00 16.48 -3.00
N PHE A 4 16.57 17.68 -3.36
CA PHE A 4 15.16 17.98 -3.56
C PHE A 4 14.64 17.07 -4.69
N PHE A 5 13.79 16.10 -4.34
CA PHE A 5 13.17 15.18 -5.27
C PHE A 5 11.96 15.89 -5.93
N THR A 6 12.28 16.86 -6.80
CA THR A 6 11.29 17.59 -7.61
C THR A 6 10.62 16.66 -8.60
N PRO A 7 9.43 16.99 -9.14
CA PRO A 7 8.77 16.17 -10.15
C PRO A 7 9.66 15.81 -11.34
N ASP A 8 10.42 16.77 -11.87
CA ASP A 8 11.33 16.55 -13.02
C ASP A 8 12.48 15.60 -12.68
N LYS A 9 13.12 15.80 -11.54
CA LYS A 9 14.20 14.91 -11.07
C LYS A 9 13.68 13.50 -10.76
N ARG A 10 12.45 13.38 -10.29
CA ARG A 10 11.79 12.09 -10.07
C ARG A 10 11.57 11.38 -11.41
N LYS A 11 11.06 12.09 -12.42
CA LYS A 11 10.85 11.52 -13.76
C LYS A 11 12.18 11.03 -14.34
N GLU A 12 13.23 11.86 -14.29
CA GLU A 12 14.57 11.49 -14.72
C GLU A 12 15.10 10.26 -13.98
N PHE A 13 14.96 10.22 -12.66
CA PHE A 13 15.38 9.10 -11.82
C PHE A 13 14.62 7.81 -12.20
N CYS A 14 13.29 7.87 -12.32
CA CYS A 14 12.49 6.72 -12.72
C CYS A 14 12.81 6.25 -14.15
N SER A 15 13.06 7.19 -15.08
CA SER A 15 13.49 6.84 -16.44
C SER A 15 14.83 6.09 -16.44
N LYS A 16 15.79 6.55 -15.66
CA LYS A 16 17.11 5.87 -15.52
C LYS A 16 16.94 4.47 -14.95
N ILE A 17 16.06 4.27 -13.96
CA ILE A 17 15.79 2.95 -13.42
C ILE A 17 15.17 2.04 -14.48
N ALA A 18 14.13 2.52 -15.17
CA ALA A 18 13.38 1.72 -16.14
C ALA A 18 14.22 1.30 -17.37
N THR A 19 15.22 2.10 -17.75
CA THR A 19 16.06 1.85 -18.93
C THR A 19 17.46 1.37 -18.61
N GLY A 20 17.89 1.48 -17.35
CA GLY A 20 19.23 1.10 -16.91
C GLY A 20 19.34 -0.37 -16.51
N SER A 21 20.58 -0.87 -16.47
CA SER A 21 20.88 -2.20 -15.94
C SER A 21 21.54 -2.03 -14.56
N TYR A 22 20.72 -2.06 -13.51
CA TYR A 22 21.18 -1.92 -12.13
C TYR A 22 20.95 -3.22 -11.36
N ASP A 23 21.97 -3.68 -10.62
CA ASP A 23 21.84 -4.82 -9.71
C ASP A 23 20.99 -4.47 -8.46
N ALA A 24 21.13 -3.23 -7.98
CA ALA A 24 20.37 -2.73 -6.85
C ALA A 24 20.23 -1.20 -6.88
N ILE A 25 19.15 -0.70 -6.32
CA ILE A 25 18.85 0.72 -6.17
C ILE A 25 18.51 1.00 -4.73
N ILE A 26 19.23 1.93 -4.11
CA ILE A 26 18.96 2.39 -2.75
C ILE A 26 18.24 3.73 -2.81
N ILE A 27 17.07 3.82 -2.21
CA ILE A 27 16.24 5.02 -2.19
C ILE A 27 15.71 5.29 -0.78
N ALA A 28 15.66 6.56 -0.39
CA ALA A 28 15.05 6.94 0.88
C ALA A 28 13.52 6.70 0.83
N GLN A 29 12.94 6.22 1.94
CA GLN A 29 11.49 5.94 2.02
C GLN A 29 10.62 7.14 1.64
N SER A 30 11.02 8.36 2.04
CA SER A 30 10.33 9.60 1.72
C SER A 30 10.32 9.94 0.22
N GLN A 31 11.31 9.46 -0.53
CA GLN A 31 11.38 9.57 -1.98
C GLN A 31 10.60 8.45 -2.66
N PHE A 32 10.72 7.23 -2.16
CA PHE A 32 9.98 6.06 -2.65
C PHE A 32 8.46 6.26 -2.62
N GLN A 33 7.94 6.89 -1.57
CA GLN A 33 6.52 7.23 -1.45
C GLN A 33 6.02 8.20 -2.52
N LYS A 34 6.91 8.95 -3.17
CA LYS A 34 6.56 9.88 -4.26
C LYS A 34 6.51 9.22 -5.63
N ILE A 35 6.92 7.95 -5.74
CA ILE A 35 6.79 7.15 -6.96
C ILE A 35 5.46 6.39 -6.85
N PRO A 36 4.40 6.80 -7.55
CA PRO A 36 3.11 6.15 -7.43
C PRO A 36 3.10 4.80 -8.16
N ILE A 37 2.15 3.95 -7.82
CA ILE A 37 1.75 2.83 -8.68
C ILE A 37 0.73 3.35 -9.71
N SER A 38 0.63 2.71 -10.88
CA SER A 38 -0.27 3.18 -11.95
C SER A 38 -1.73 3.25 -11.51
N PRO A 39 -2.52 4.15 -12.12
CA PRO A 39 -3.94 4.29 -11.80
C PRO A 39 -4.73 3.01 -11.99
N GLU A 40 -4.36 2.18 -12.96
CA GLU A 40 -4.98 0.88 -13.27
C GLU A 40 -4.85 -0.08 -12.09
N TYR A 41 -3.64 -0.23 -11.54
CA TYR A 41 -3.39 -1.05 -10.35
C TYR A 41 -4.04 -0.45 -9.09
N GLN A 42 -4.00 0.88 -8.94
CA GLN A 42 -4.68 1.53 -7.82
C GLN A 42 -6.19 1.26 -7.85
N GLU A 43 -6.82 1.39 -9.02
CA GLU A 43 -8.24 1.10 -9.22
C GLU A 43 -8.57 -0.35 -8.92
N LYS A 44 -7.79 -1.29 -9.45
CA LYS A 44 -7.93 -2.73 -9.19
C LYS A 44 -7.92 -3.04 -7.71
N TYR A 45 -6.92 -2.55 -6.98
CA TYR A 45 -6.78 -2.84 -5.55
C TYR A 45 -7.82 -2.14 -4.68
N ILE A 46 -8.22 -0.92 -5.03
CA ILE A 46 -9.31 -0.23 -4.31
C ILE A 46 -10.63 -0.99 -4.50
N LYS A 47 -10.93 -1.46 -5.71
CA LYS A 47 -12.13 -2.26 -5.99
C LYS A 47 -12.12 -3.57 -5.21
N ALA A 48 -11.00 -4.30 -5.22
CA ALA A 48 -10.86 -5.55 -4.45
C ALA A 48 -11.09 -5.32 -2.95
N GLN A 49 -10.59 -4.21 -2.39
CA GLN A 49 -10.85 -3.86 -0.99
C GLN A 49 -12.31 -3.52 -0.72
N ILE A 50 -12.99 -2.82 -1.64
CA ILE A 50 -14.42 -2.54 -1.51
C ILE A 50 -15.22 -3.84 -1.52
N GLU A 51 -14.91 -4.78 -2.41
CA GLU A 51 -15.54 -6.11 -2.45
C GLU A 51 -15.31 -6.93 -1.17
N GLU A 52 -14.09 -6.86 -0.60
CA GLU A 52 -13.79 -7.49 0.70
C GLU A 52 -14.67 -6.88 1.81
N LEU A 53 -14.85 -5.56 1.81
CA LEU A 53 -15.72 -4.85 2.75
C LEU A 53 -17.20 -5.25 2.60
N ASP A 54 -17.65 -5.42 1.37
CA ASP A 54 -19.04 -5.84 1.10
C ASP A 54 -19.31 -7.25 1.63
N LYS A 55 -18.42 -8.20 1.40
CA LYS A 55 -18.52 -9.55 1.97
C LYS A 55 -18.52 -9.54 3.50
N LEU A 56 -17.76 -8.63 4.13
CA LEU A 56 -17.78 -8.47 5.58
C LEU A 56 -19.08 -7.84 6.07
N LEU A 57 -19.67 -6.91 5.31
CA LEU A 57 -20.93 -6.26 5.63
C LEU A 57 -22.09 -7.26 5.65
N ASP A 58 -22.16 -8.14 4.64
CA ASP A 58 -23.17 -9.19 4.52
C ASP A 58 -23.15 -10.18 5.70
N SER A 59 -22.01 -10.29 6.38
CA SER A 59 -21.80 -11.20 7.51
C SER A 59 -21.75 -10.48 8.87
N ALA A 60 -22.00 -9.17 8.92
CA ALA A 60 -21.90 -8.37 10.13
C ALA A 60 -23.25 -8.31 10.87
N GLU A 61 -23.27 -8.81 12.11
CA GLU A 61 -24.48 -8.81 12.95
C GLU A 61 -24.64 -7.57 13.85
N GLN A 62 -23.58 -6.78 14.03
CA GLN A 62 -23.57 -5.66 14.98
C GLN A 62 -23.55 -4.29 14.28
N ASN A 63 -24.47 -3.41 14.67
CA ASN A 63 -24.62 -2.05 14.11
C ASN A 63 -23.36 -1.19 14.15
N PHE A 64 -22.50 -1.35 15.16
CA PHE A 64 -21.24 -0.59 15.25
C PHE A 64 -20.23 -1.02 14.21
N THR A 65 -20.12 -2.32 13.97
CA THR A 65 -19.24 -2.90 12.94
C THR A 65 -19.69 -2.46 11.55
N VAL A 66 -21.00 -2.50 11.28
CA VAL A 66 -21.61 -2.04 10.03
C VAL A 66 -21.22 -0.58 9.72
N ARG A 67 -21.40 0.33 10.68
CA ARG A 67 -21.03 1.77 10.50
C ARG A 67 -19.56 1.98 10.17
N ASN A 68 -18.65 1.22 10.79
CA ASN A 68 -17.23 1.32 10.53
C ASN A 68 -16.87 0.82 9.13
N ILE A 69 -17.47 -0.29 8.69
CA ILE A 69 -17.30 -0.84 7.35
C ILE A 69 -17.82 0.14 6.30
N GLU A 70 -19.03 0.66 6.47
CA GLU A 70 -19.61 1.67 5.57
C GLU A 70 -18.76 2.94 5.45
N SER A 71 -18.24 3.44 6.59
CA SER A 71 -17.33 4.60 6.60
C SER A 71 -16.06 4.31 5.82
N SER A 72 -15.48 3.13 5.97
CA SER A 72 -14.29 2.71 5.26
C SER A 72 -14.56 2.55 3.76
N LYS A 73 -15.67 1.94 3.39
CA LYS A 73 -16.14 1.81 2.01
C LYS A 73 -16.32 3.18 1.35
N LYS A 74 -16.99 4.12 2.02
CA LYS A 74 -17.18 5.48 1.53
C LYS A 74 -15.84 6.20 1.26
N LYS A 75 -14.86 6.07 2.16
CA LYS A 75 -13.52 6.65 1.96
C LYS A 75 -12.81 6.07 0.74
N LEU A 76 -12.93 4.77 0.49
CA LEU A 76 -12.36 4.10 -0.67
C LEU A 76 -13.08 4.51 -1.97
N SER A 77 -14.40 4.61 -1.96
CA SER A 77 -15.18 5.08 -3.12
C SER A 77 -14.82 6.50 -3.54
N VAL A 78 -14.72 7.42 -2.59
CA VAL A 78 -14.26 8.81 -2.87
C VAL A 78 -12.83 8.82 -3.43
N LYS A 79 -11.97 7.91 -2.96
CA LYS A 79 -10.60 7.79 -3.50
C LYS A 79 -10.62 7.26 -4.93
N LEU A 80 -11.50 6.31 -5.23
CA LEU A 80 -11.68 5.76 -6.57
C LEU A 80 -12.17 6.82 -7.56
N GLU A 81 -13.16 7.63 -7.19
CA GLU A 81 -13.66 8.76 -8.00
C GLU A 81 -12.55 9.75 -8.32
N LYS A 82 -11.79 10.19 -7.32
CA LYS A 82 -10.66 11.11 -7.52
C LYS A 82 -9.59 10.55 -8.45
N LEU A 83 -9.39 9.25 -8.43
CA LEU A 83 -8.42 8.56 -9.29
C LEU A 83 -8.89 8.59 -10.75
N GLN A 84 -10.18 8.38 -10.99
CA GLN A 84 -10.76 8.45 -12.33
C GLN A 84 -10.70 9.85 -12.93
N ASP A 85 -10.89 10.89 -12.12
CA ASP A 85 -10.76 12.28 -12.54
C ASP A 85 -9.30 12.67 -12.84
N SER A 86 -8.33 12.06 -12.15
CA SER A 86 -6.91 12.38 -12.31
C SER A 86 -6.21 11.66 -13.47
N LYS A 87 -6.80 10.62 -14.05
CA LYS A 87 -6.24 9.83 -15.18
C LYS A 87 -5.81 10.67 -16.40
N ARG A 88 -6.13 11.95 -16.44
CA ARG A 88 -5.88 12.84 -17.60
C ARG A 88 -4.59 13.68 -17.49
N LYS A 89 -3.79 13.57 -16.44
CA LYS A 89 -2.83 14.66 -16.12
C LYS A 89 -1.35 14.37 -16.15
N ASP A 90 -0.85 13.14 -16.08
CA ASP A 90 0.58 12.98 -15.77
C ASP A 90 1.35 12.03 -16.69
N ASP A 91 2.34 12.61 -17.36
CA ASP A 91 3.51 11.95 -17.95
C ASP A 91 4.48 11.54 -16.79
N VAL A 92 4.05 10.59 -15.96
CA VAL A 92 4.79 10.07 -14.80
C VAL A 92 5.11 8.60 -15.05
N ILE A 93 6.36 8.20 -14.74
CA ILE A 93 6.72 6.78 -14.72
C ILE A 93 6.30 6.19 -13.38
N TYR A 94 5.52 5.13 -13.45
CA TYR A 94 4.95 4.45 -12.30
C TYR A 94 5.83 3.33 -11.79
N PHE A 95 5.64 2.93 -10.53
CA PHE A 95 6.41 1.87 -9.88
C PHE A 95 6.37 0.54 -10.64
N ASP A 96 5.21 0.17 -11.15
CA ASP A 96 4.98 -1.04 -11.94
C ASP A 96 5.71 -1.05 -13.29
N GLN A 97 6.17 0.10 -13.77
CA GLN A 97 6.94 0.26 -15.00
C GLN A 97 8.46 0.22 -14.77
N LEU A 98 8.92 0.18 -13.52
CA LEU A 98 10.35 0.20 -13.19
C LEU A 98 11.05 -1.16 -13.35
N GLY A 99 10.32 -2.25 -13.54
CA GLY A 99 10.89 -3.58 -13.66
C GLY A 99 11.49 -4.14 -12.37
N VAL A 100 11.06 -3.63 -11.21
CA VAL A 100 11.55 -4.08 -9.90
C VAL A 100 11.08 -5.52 -9.65
N THR A 101 12.02 -6.42 -9.36
CA THR A 101 11.74 -7.84 -9.07
C THR A 101 11.87 -8.17 -7.58
N LYS A 102 12.54 -7.33 -6.81
CA LYS A 102 12.69 -7.49 -5.36
C LYS A 102 12.62 -6.14 -4.66
N LEU A 103 11.80 -6.05 -3.62
CA LEU A 103 11.62 -4.88 -2.77
C LEU A 103 12.09 -5.23 -1.35
N ILE A 104 13.16 -4.58 -0.90
CA ILE A 104 13.68 -4.71 0.47
C ILE A 104 13.34 -3.41 1.19
N VAL A 105 12.57 -3.50 2.26
CA VAL A 105 12.09 -2.34 3.02
C VAL A 105 12.73 -2.37 4.39
N ASP A 106 13.63 -1.43 4.63
CA ASP A 106 14.20 -1.22 5.95
C ASP A 106 13.26 -0.37 6.82
N GLU A 107 13.33 -0.56 8.15
CA GLU A 107 12.45 0.10 9.12
C GLU A 107 10.96 -0.09 8.80
N ALA A 108 10.58 -1.32 8.44
CA ALA A 108 9.22 -1.67 8.02
C ALA A 108 8.13 -1.34 9.06
N HIS A 109 8.50 -1.14 10.33
CA HIS A 109 7.57 -0.71 11.38
C HIS A 109 6.85 0.61 11.08
N TYR A 110 7.36 1.46 10.19
CA TYR A 110 6.66 2.68 9.73
C TYR A 110 5.36 2.40 8.97
N TYR A 111 5.13 1.16 8.55
CA TYR A 111 3.95 0.75 7.78
C TYR A 111 2.89 0.01 8.61
N LYS A 112 3.06 -0.10 9.92
CA LYS A 112 2.13 -0.78 10.84
C LYS A 112 0.70 -0.20 10.85
N ASN A 113 0.53 1.09 10.48
CA ASN A 113 -0.76 1.77 10.48
C ASN A 113 -1.56 1.53 9.18
N LEU A 114 -1.55 0.32 8.65
CA LEU A 114 -2.43 -0.09 7.57
C LEU A 114 -3.86 -0.19 8.11
N LEU A 115 -4.82 0.34 7.35
CA LEU A 115 -6.24 0.12 7.65
C LEU A 115 -6.55 -1.36 7.46
N LEU A 116 -6.93 -2.01 8.53
CA LEU A 116 -7.38 -3.39 8.50
C LEU A 116 -8.87 -3.46 8.83
N THR A 117 -9.61 -4.16 8.01
CA THR A 117 -11.02 -4.44 8.26
C THR A 117 -11.12 -5.77 8.98
N THR A 118 -11.84 -5.78 10.10
CA THR A 118 -12.05 -6.97 10.91
C THR A 118 -13.48 -6.99 11.43
N LYS A 119 -14.02 -8.18 11.59
CA LYS A 119 -15.33 -8.39 12.25
C LYS A 119 -15.26 -8.16 13.77
N MET A 120 -14.07 -8.16 14.35
CA MET A 120 -13.86 -7.99 15.77
C MET A 120 -13.78 -6.50 16.11
N ASN A 121 -14.50 -6.08 17.16
CA ASN A 121 -14.50 -4.71 17.65
C ASN A 121 -13.34 -4.48 18.64
N ASN A 122 -12.77 -3.27 18.61
CA ASN A 122 -11.79 -2.79 19.61
C ASN A 122 -10.56 -3.68 19.81
N ILE A 123 -9.99 -4.23 18.74
CA ILE A 123 -8.72 -4.95 18.86
C ILE A 123 -7.60 -3.92 19.05
N ALA A 124 -6.93 -4.00 20.19
CA ALA A 124 -5.79 -3.14 20.48
C ALA A 124 -4.72 -3.31 19.39
N GLY A 125 -4.26 -2.20 18.81
CA GLY A 125 -3.22 -2.17 17.77
C GLY A 125 -3.73 -2.37 16.33
N ILE A 126 -5.01 -2.62 16.10
CA ILE A 126 -5.61 -2.56 14.76
C ILE A 126 -6.20 -1.18 14.53
N ASN A 127 -5.70 -0.51 13.51
CA ASN A 127 -6.25 0.77 13.09
C ASN A 127 -7.43 0.57 12.15
N THR A 128 -8.64 0.77 12.67
CA THR A 128 -9.90 0.70 11.91
C THR A 128 -10.42 2.07 11.47
N SER A 129 -9.81 3.16 11.93
CA SER A 129 -10.35 4.51 11.76
C SER A 129 -9.60 5.38 10.74
N SER A 130 -8.31 5.18 10.55
CA SER A 130 -7.51 6.00 9.63
C SER A 130 -6.57 5.16 8.79
N ASN A 131 -6.57 5.42 7.48
CA ASN A 131 -5.60 4.81 6.58
C ASN A 131 -4.41 5.77 6.42
N SER A 132 -3.24 5.38 6.91
CA SER A 132 -2.02 6.08 6.60
C SER A 132 -1.77 6.03 5.09
N LYS A 133 -1.67 7.20 4.44
CA LYS A 133 -1.36 7.27 2.99
C LYS A 133 -0.11 6.47 2.63
N ARG A 134 0.91 6.52 3.52
CA ARG A 134 2.16 5.78 3.40
C ARG A 134 1.94 4.26 3.43
N ALA A 135 1.20 3.78 4.42
CA ALA A 135 0.91 2.36 4.57
C ALA A 135 0.08 1.84 3.39
N PHE A 136 -0.92 2.60 2.96
CA PHE A 136 -1.75 2.22 1.81
C PHE A 136 -0.98 2.18 0.49
N ASP A 137 -0.10 3.17 0.23
CA ASP A 137 0.76 3.18 -0.95
C ASP A 137 1.71 1.97 -0.98
N MET A 138 2.37 1.70 0.15
CA MET A 138 3.24 0.53 0.30
C MET A 138 2.45 -0.77 0.09
N PHE A 139 1.24 -0.86 0.62
CA PHE A 139 0.39 -2.05 0.48
C PHE A 139 0.07 -2.36 -0.98
N MET A 140 -0.33 -1.35 -1.77
CA MET A 140 -0.58 -1.54 -3.20
C MET A 140 0.67 -2.01 -3.96
N LYS A 141 1.84 -1.44 -3.63
CA LYS A 141 3.12 -1.86 -4.24
C LYS A 141 3.48 -3.29 -3.85
N CYS A 142 3.26 -3.68 -2.58
CA CYS A 142 3.46 -5.06 -2.14
C CYS A 142 2.53 -6.03 -2.88
N GLN A 143 1.25 -5.69 -3.04
CA GLN A 143 0.32 -6.53 -3.81
C GLN A 143 0.77 -6.71 -5.27
N TYR A 144 1.21 -5.62 -5.91
CA TYR A 144 1.80 -5.72 -7.24
C TYR A 144 3.00 -6.67 -7.28
N MET A 145 3.90 -6.56 -6.30
CA MET A 145 5.08 -7.44 -6.21
C MET A 145 4.69 -8.90 -5.97
N GLU A 146 3.70 -9.19 -5.13
CA GLU A 146 3.22 -10.55 -4.89
C GLU A 146 2.66 -11.18 -6.17
N GLU A 147 1.84 -10.45 -6.91
CA GLU A 147 1.26 -10.93 -8.16
C GLU A 147 2.32 -11.20 -9.24
N ASN A 148 3.34 -10.35 -9.35
CA ASN A 148 4.31 -10.40 -10.43
C ASN A 148 5.61 -11.16 -10.10
N CYS A 149 5.94 -11.32 -8.81
CA CYS A 149 7.17 -11.95 -8.34
C CYS A 149 6.96 -13.30 -7.63
N ARG A 150 5.83 -13.99 -7.86
CA ARG A 150 5.50 -15.31 -7.30
C ARG A 150 5.67 -15.37 -5.77
N ASN A 151 5.19 -14.38 -5.05
CA ASN A 151 5.26 -14.25 -3.59
C ASN A 151 6.69 -14.30 -3.00
N LYS A 152 7.72 -13.93 -3.77
CA LYS A 152 9.13 -13.95 -3.34
C LYS A 152 9.84 -12.60 -3.50
N GLY A 153 9.09 -11.57 -3.87
CA GLY A 153 9.65 -10.26 -4.22
C GLY A 153 9.82 -9.30 -3.04
N ILE A 154 9.35 -9.62 -1.82
CA ILE A 154 9.28 -8.66 -0.72
C ILE A 154 10.06 -9.15 0.49
N VAL A 155 10.86 -8.25 1.07
CA VAL A 155 11.57 -8.46 2.34
C VAL A 155 11.37 -7.24 3.23
N PHE A 156 10.82 -7.43 4.42
CA PHE A 156 10.69 -6.41 5.44
C PHE A 156 11.75 -6.60 6.53
N LEU A 157 12.49 -5.54 6.83
CA LEU A 157 13.50 -5.50 7.88
C LEU A 157 13.03 -4.52 8.96
N THR A 158 13.08 -4.94 10.22
CA THR A 158 12.76 -4.09 11.35
C THR A 158 13.30 -4.67 12.66
N GLY A 159 13.83 -3.82 13.52
CA GLY A 159 14.21 -4.19 14.88
C GLY A 159 13.02 -4.29 15.84
N THR A 160 11.85 -3.76 15.46
CA THR A 160 10.63 -3.71 16.29
C THR A 160 9.41 -4.24 15.54
N PRO A 161 9.36 -5.54 15.22
CA PRO A 161 8.23 -6.12 14.48
C PRO A 161 6.92 -6.01 15.28
N VAL A 162 7.01 -6.08 16.59
CA VAL A 162 5.88 -5.90 17.53
C VAL A 162 6.30 -4.88 18.59
N SER A 163 5.55 -3.80 18.76
CA SER A 163 5.80 -2.79 19.80
C SER A 163 4.60 -2.62 20.75
N ASN A 164 3.38 -2.72 20.27
CA ASN A 164 2.19 -2.44 21.06
C ASN A 164 1.26 -3.65 21.18
N SER A 165 1.13 -4.45 20.13
CA SER A 165 0.15 -5.54 20.11
C SER A 165 0.51 -6.59 19.07
N MET A 166 0.08 -7.84 19.30
CA MET A 166 0.23 -8.94 18.33
C MET A 166 -0.50 -8.67 17.00
N ALA A 167 -1.48 -7.77 17.00
CA ALA A 167 -2.13 -7.32 15.78
C ALA A 167 -1.18 -6.66 14.77
N GLU A 168 -0.04 -6.13 15.23
CA GLU A 168 1.00 -5.59 14.35
C GLU A 168 1.66 -6.68 13.49
N VAL A 169 1.80 -7.90 14.02
CA VAL A 169 2.28 -9.06 13.24
C VAL A 169 1.30 -9.37 12.11
N TYR A 170 0.01 -9.40 12.42
CA TYR A 170 -1.03 -9.60 11.40
C TYR A 170 -0.96 -8.52 10.31
N THR A 171 -0.75 -7.26 10.70
CA THR A 171 -0.56 -6.17 9.74
C THR A 171 0.64 -6.41 8.83
N MET A 172 1.78 -6.83 9.38
CA MET A 172 2.97 -7.16 8.59
C MET A 172 2.72 -8.36 7.67
N GLN A 173 2.03 -9.38 8.16
CA GLN A 173 1.65 -10.54 7.37
C GLN A 173 0.78 -10.16 6.15
N ARG A 174 -0.14 -9.21 6.30
CA ARG A 174 -0.98 -8.71 5.19
C ARG A 174 -0.16 -8.09 4.04
N TYR A 175 1.02 -7.56 4.31
CA TYR A 175 1.92 -7.07 3.26
C TYR A 175 2.66 -8.21 2.53
N LEU A 176 2.94 -9.30 3.22
CA LEU A 176 3.83 -10.37 2.76
C LEU A 176 3.09 -11.61 2.27
N GLN A 177 1.86 -11.80 2.70
CA GLN A 177 1.03 -12.98 2.41
C GLN A 177 -0.45 -12.57 2.38
N LEU A 178 -0.90 -12.03 1.26
CA LEU A 178 -2.29 -11.57 1.13
C LEU A 178 -3.29 -12.73 1.06
N ASN A 179 -2.90 -13.86 0.50
CA ASN A 179 -3.77 -14.97 0.12
C ASN A 179 -3.69 -16.18 1.07
N THR A 180 -3.32 -15.97 2.34
CA THR A 180 -3.31 -17.02 3.38
C THR A 180 -4.40 -16.85 4.41
#